data_d82436ffb702fd7ead2dc5e7120c0e52
#
_entry.id   d82436ffb702fd7ead2dc5e7120c0e52
#
_cell.length_a   1.000
_cell.length_b   1.000
_cell.length_c   1.000
_cell.angle_alpha   90.00
_cell.angle_beta   90.00
_cell.angle_gamma   90.00
#
_symmetry.space_group_name_H-M   'P 1'
#
loop_
_entity.id
_entity.type
_entity.pdbx_description
1 polymer ?
#
loop_
_entity_poly.entity_id
_entity_poly.type
_entity_poly.pdbx_seq_one_letter_code
_entity_poly.pdbx_strand_id
1 'polypeptide(L)'
;MIKKARKKRSDRNHLVYKLQVGKLVYIGVTHVDRGSPAKSLRRRWLKHVQRAMTEDRQWKLCVAIRKHGADAFNVEIVKIVRGKTAAHEIERELIRTVKPKLNTDDR
;
A
#
# COMPACT_ATOMS: atom_id res chain seq x y z
N MET A 1 -12.27 18.02 -33.61
CA MET A 1 -12.50 18.05 -32.14
C MET A 1 -11.29 17.46 -31.44
N ILE A 2 -10.78 18.20 -30.51
CA ILE A 2 -9.64 17.74 -29.74
C ILE A 2 -10.11 16.77 -28.67
N LYS A 3 -9.64 15.56 -28.77
CA LYS A 3 -9.98 14.54 -27.78
C LYS A 3 -9.21 14.83 -26.49
N LYS A 4 -9.93 14.93 -25.39
CA LYS A 4 -9.31 15.16 -24.11
C LYS A 4 -8.38 13.99 -23.79
N ALA A 5 -7.12 14.28 -23.52
CA ALA A 5 -6.16 13.25 -23.19
C ALA A 5 -6.54 12.56 -21.89
N ARG A 6 -6.43 11.24 -21.89
CA ARG A 6 -6.61 10.50 -20.65
C ARG A 6 -5.46 10.78 -19.70
N LYS A 7 -5.79 10.96 -18.43
CA LYS A 7 -4.78 11.05 -17.39
C LYS A 7 -3.97 9.77 -17.38
N LYS A 8 -2.67 9.89 -17.48
CA LYS A 8 -1.80 8.73 -17.35
C LYS A 8 -1.86 8.22 -15.91
N ARG A 9 -1.64 6.92 -15.72
CA ARG A 9 -1.59 6.34 -14.38
C ARG A 9 -0.63 7.07 -13.47
N SER A 10 0.52 7.46 -14.04
CA SER A 10 1.54 8.17 -13.28
C SER A 10 1.09 9.54 -12.78
N ASP A 11 0.06 10.14 -13.42
CA ASP A 11 -0.45 11.45 -13.04
C ASP A 11 -1.63 11.38 -12.08
N ARG A 12 -2.06 10.21 -11.72
CA ARG A 12 -3.15 10.05 -10.77
C ARG A 12 -2.67 10.30 -9.35
N ASN A 13 -3.61 10.62 -8.49
CA ASN A 13 -3.31 10.66 -7.07
C ASN A 13 -2.94 9.27 -6.59
N HIS A 14 -1.91 9.24 -5.77
CA HIS A 14 -1.45 8.02 -5.14
C HIS A 14 -1.46 8.23 -3.64
N LEU A 15 -1.61 7.15 -2.90
CA LEU A 15 -1.51 7.23 -1.45
C LEU A 15 -0.42 6.29 -0.95
N VAL A 16 0.28 6.79 0.04
CA VAL A 16 1.22 5.99 0.81
C VAL A 16 0.49 5.53 2.06
N TYR A 17 0.52 4.25 2.34
CA TYR A 17 -0.22 3.69 3.46
C TYR A 17 0.68 2.87 4.36
N LYS A 18 0.20 2.69 5.58
CA LYS A 18 0.89 1.89 6.59
C LYS A 18 -0.06 0.82 7.11
N LEU A 19 0.46 -0.39 7.18
CA LEU A 19 -0.21 -1.53 7.80
C LEU A 19 0.62 -1.91 9.01
N GLN A 20 -0.03 -2.04 10.17
CA GLN A 20 0.71 -2.32 11.40
C GLN A 20 0.00 -3.35 12.25
N VAL A 21 0.75 -4.30 12.76
CA VAL A 21 0.29 -5.24 13.77
C VAL A 21 1.39 -5.31 14.84
N GLY A 22 1.06 -4.90 16.07
CA GLY A 22 2.06 -4.79 17.11
C GLY A 22 3.18 -3.85 16.70
N LYS A 23 4.40 -4.34 16.69
CA LYS A 23 5.57 -3.57 16.26
C LYS A 23 5.93 -3.78 14.80
N LEU A 24 5.21 -4.64 14.11
CA LEU A 24 5.49 -4.96 12.71
C LEU A 24 4.77 -3.97 11.80
N VAL A 25 5.51 -3.38 10.87
CA VAL A 25 5.02 -2.33 9.98
C VAL A 25 5.31 -2.67 8.53
N TYR A 26 4.36 -2.36 7.67
CA TYR A 26 4.50 -2.43 6.21
C TYR A 26 4.13 -1.07 5.64
N ILE A 27 4.95 -0.56 4.73
CA ILE A 27 4.71 0.69 4.01
C ILE A 27 4.49 0.34 2.54
N GLY A 28 3.41 0.87 1.96
CA GLY A 28 3.11 0.61 0.56
C GLY A 28 2.52 1.81 -0.13
N VAL A 29 2.37 1.68 -1.44
CA VAL A 29 1.78 2.71 -2.30
C VAL A 29 0.68 2.06 -3.13
N THR A 30 -0.43 2.76 -3.27
CA THR A 30 -1.45 2.38 -4.24
C THR A 30 -2.00 3.65 -4.88
N HIS A 31 -2.55 3.51 -6.09
CA HIS A 31 -3.18 4.65 -6.74
C HIS A 31 -4.56 4.89 -6.14
N VAL A 32 -4.99 6.15 -6.17
CA VAL A 32 -6.35 6.50 -5.79
C VAL A 32 -7.22 6.32 -7.03
N ASP A 33 -8.14 5.40 -6.94
CA ASP A 33 -9.07 5.08 -8.00
C ASP A 33 -10.39 5.82 -7.75
N ARG A 34 -11.41 5.44 -8.48
CA ARG A 34 -12.75 6.03 -8.34
C ARG A 34 -13.16 6.10 -6.88
N GLY A 35 -13.66 7.25 -6.49
CA GLY A 35 -14.14 7.47 -5.15
C GLY A 35 -13.06 8.03 -4.26
N SER A 36 -13.08 7.64 -3.01
CA SER A 36 -12.22 8.26 -2.00
C SER A 36 -10.92 7.49 -1.82
N PRO A 37 -9.88 8.17 -1.30
CA PRO A 37 -8.66 7.50 -0.90
C PRO A 37 -8.90 6.35 0.09
N ALA A 38 -9.86 6.51 1.00
CA ALA A 38 -10.18 5.46 1.97
C ALA A 38 -10.66 4.19 1.28
N LYS A 39 -11.49 4.32 0.25
CA LYS A 39 -11.97 3.15 -0.51
C LYS A 39 -10.83 2.48 -1.28
N SER A 40 -9.94 3.28 -1.84
CA SER A 40 -8.78 2.76 -2.55
C SER A 40 -7.86 1.96 -1.62
N LEU A 41 -7.63 2.48 -0.43
CA LEU A 41 -6.84 1.79 0.58
C LEU A 41 -7.51 0.50 1.02
N ARG A 42 -8.82 0.54 1.24
CA ARG A 42 -9.57 -0.65 1.63
C ARG A 42 -9.47 -1.76 0.58
N ARG A 43 -9.60 -1.41 -0.69
CA ARG A 43 -9.44 -2.39 -1.78
C ARG A 43 -8.05 -3.00 -1.78
N ARG A 44 -7.04 -2.17 -1.57
CA ARG A 44 -5.65 -2.65 -1.54
C ARG A 44 -5.42 -3.57 -0.35
N TRP A 45 -5.94 -3.20 0.81
CA TRP A 45 -5.85 -4.04 2.01
C TRP A 45 -6.53 -5.39 1.81
N LEU A 46 -7.74 -5.39 1.25
CA LEU A 46 -8.45 -6.64 0.98
C LEU A 46 -7.67 -7.53 0.01
N LYS A 47 -6.98 -6.92 -0.95
CA LYS A 47 -6.14 -7.68 -1.86
C LYS A 47 -4.95 -8.34 -1.15
N HIS A 48 -4.34 -7.63 -0.22
CA HIS A 48 -3.29 -8.22 0.61
C HIS A 48 -3.81 -9.40 1.42
N VAL A 49 -4.96 -9.24 2.03
CA VAL A 49 -5.59 -10.30 2.81
C VAL A 49 -5.90 -11.51 1.94
N GLN A 50 -6.49 -11.26 0.78
CA GLN A 50 -6.82 -12.32 -0.16
C GLN A 50 -5.58 -13.11 -0.57
N ARG A 51 -4.50 -12.42 -0.90
CA ARG A 51 -3.25 -13.07 -1.26
C ARG A 51 -2.70 -13.92 -0.11
N ALA A 52 -2.78 -13.39 1.10
CA ALA A 52 -2.30 -14.13 2.27
C ALA A 52 -3.09 -15.41 2.50
N MET A 53 -4.39 -15.39 2.22
CA MET A 53 -5.26 -16.53 2.48
C MET A 53 -5.34 -17.53 1.34
N THR A 54 -5.14 -17.09 0.09
CA THR A 54 -5.32 -17.95 -1.08
C THR A 54 -4.02 -18.35 -1.75
N GLU A 55 -2.96 -17.56 -1.58
CA GLU A 55 -1.66 -17.85 -2.17
C GLU A 55 -0.68 -18.23 -1.05
N ASP A 56 0.02 -19.32 -1.25
CA ASP A 56 0.98 -19.79 -0.26
C ASP A 56 2.31 -19.03 -0.42
N ARG A 57 2.25 -17.72 -0.34
CA ARG A 57 3.43 -16.89 -0.45
C ARG A 57 4.08 -16.68 0.91
N GLN A 58 5.40 -16.72 0.90
CA GLN A 58 6.19 -16.53 2.11
C GLN A 58 6.63 -15.08 2.30
N TRP A 59 5.95 -14.15 1.67
CA TRP A 59 6.20 -12.74 1.89
C TRP A 59 5.91 -12.39 3.35
N LYS A 60 6.75 -11.55 3.92
CA LYS A 60 6.65 -11.18 5.33
C LYS A 60 5.25 -10.68 5.72
N LEU A 61 4.67 -9.83 4.87
CA LEU A 61 3.31 -9.35 5.12
C LEU A 61 2.28 -10.49 5.11
N CYS A 62 2.36 -11.36 4.13
CA CYS A 62 1.42 -12.48 4.04
C CYS A 62 1.53 -13.40 5.25
N VAL A 63 2.74 -13.69 5.67
CA VAL A 63 2.98 -14.52 6.86
C VAL A 63 2.39 -13.85 8.10
N ALA A 64 2.59 -12.53 8.24
CA ALA A 64 2.06 -11.80 9.38
C ALA A 64 0.53 -11.79 9.39
N ILE A 65 -0.10 -11.63 8.23
CA ILE A 65 -1.56 -11.67 8.14
C ILE A 65 -2.10 -13.03 8.56
N ARG A 66 -1.47 -14.10 8.09
CA ARG A 66 -1.90 -15.45 8.49
C ARG A 66 -1.69 -15.71 9.97
N LYS A 67 -0.59 -15.21 10.52
CA LYS A 67 -0.24 -15.44 11.92
C LYS A 67 -1.11 -14.65 12.88
N HIS A 68 -1.31 -13.36 12.60
CA HIS A 68 -1.98 -12.44 13.53
C HIS A 68 -3.45 -12.24 13.23
N GLY A 69 -3.88 -12.54 12.00
CA GLY A 69 -5.23 -12.27 11.54
C GLY A 69 -5.39 -10.87 11.00
N ALA A 70 -6.23 -10.73 9.99
CA ALA A 70 -6.46 -9.45 9.33
C ALA A 70 -7.01 -8.40 10.30
N ASP A 71 -7.86 -8.82 11.23
CA ASP A 71 -8.51 -7.90 12.16
C ASP A 71 -7.55 -7.26 13.16
N ALA A 72 -6.38 -7.84 13.32
CA ALA A 72 -5.37 -7.30 14.24
C ALA A 72 -4.59 -6.12 13.64
N PHE A 73 -4.70 -5.92 12.34
CA PHE A 73 -3.94 -4.89 11.65
C PHE A 73 -4.61 -3.53 11.74
N ASN A 74 -3.79 -2.51 11.96
CA ASN A 74 -4.20 -1.12 11.80
C ASN A 74 -3.81 -0.67 10.40
N VAL A 75 -4.77 -0.13 9.67
CA VAL A 75 -4.62 0.26 8.27
C VAL A 75 -4.83 1.77 8.19
N GLU A 76 -3.81 2.50 7.75
CA GLU A 76 -3.94 3.97 7.71
C GLU A 76 -3.27 4.58 6.50
N ILE A 77 -3.80 5.73 6.10
CA ILE A 77 -3.21 6.57 5.05
C ILE A 77 -2.14 7.44 5.71
N VAL A 78 -0.92 7.38 5.17
CA VAL A 78 0.16 8.23 5.64
C VAL A 78 0.17 9.55 4.88
N LYS A 79 0.05 9.49 3.55
CA LYS A 79 0.08 10.69 2.72
C LYS A 79 -0.58 10.42 1.38
N ILE A 80 -1.19 11.46 0.83
CA ILE A 80 -1.76 11.43 -0.52
C ILE A 80 -0.96 12.41 -1.36
N VAL A 81 -0.44 11.95 -2.50
CA VAL A 81 0.35 12.78 -3.39
C VAL A 81 -0.05 12.52 -4.83
N ARG A 82 0.15 13.52 -5.66
CA ARG A 82 -0.09 13.37 -7.09
C ARG A 82 1.17 12.83 -7.76
N GLY A 83 0.98 11.79 -8.55
CA GLY A 83 2.06 11.21 -9.33
C GLY A 83 2.68 9.98 -8.67
N LYS A 84 2.93 8.97 -9.50
CA LYS A 84 3.51 7.72 -9.06
C LYS A 84 4.93 7.91 -8.54
N THR A 85 5.72 8.72 -9.23
CA THR A 85 7.12 8.96 -8.87
C THR A 85 7.23 9.60 -7.49
N ALA A 86 6.43 10.64 -7.24
CA ALA A 86 6.43 11.32 -5.96
C ALA A 86 6.01 10.37 -4.83
N ALA A 87 5.01 9.53 -5.08
CA ALA A 87 4.56 8.56 -4.09
C ALA A 87 5.65 7.55 -3.75
N HIS A 88 6.35 7.05 -4.75
CA HIS A 88 7.44 6.10 -4.51
C HIS A 88 8.64 6.72 -3.83
N GLU A 89 8.91 8.00 -4.07
CA GLU A 89 9.95 8.70 -3.35
C GLU A 89 9.63 8.80 -1.86
N ILE A 90 8.39 9.11 -1.54
CA ILE A 90 7.94 9.15 -0.14
C ILE A 90 8.00 7.76 0.49
N GLU A 91 7.57 6.75 -0.26
CA GLU A 91 7.66 5.37 0.21
C GLU A 91 9.10 4.99 0.56
N ARG A 92 10.03 5.25 -0.36
CA ARG A 92 11.44 4.93 -0.13
C ARG A 92 11.99 5.66 1.08
N GLU A 93 11.62 6.93 1.25
CA GLU A 93 12.07 7.70 2.40
C GLU A 93 11.54 7.12 3.71
N LEU A 94 10.26 6.73 3.72
CA LEU A 94 9.66 6.11 4.89
C LEU A 94 10.28 4.74 5.19
N ILE A 95 10.53 3.95 4.16
CA ILE A 95 11.18 2.65 4.33
C ILE A 95 12.56 2.83 4.94
N ARG A 96 13.28 3.83 4.48
CA ARG A 96 14.62 4.10 4.99
C ARG A 96 14.61 4.56 6.45
N THR A 97 13.65 5.41 6.83
CA THR A 97 13.60 5.98 8.18
C THR A 97 12.88 5.09 9.18
N VAL A 98 11.77 4.47 8.77
CA VAL A 98 10.96 3.60 9.64
C VAL A 98 11.54 2.20 9.72
N LYS A 99 12.16 1.75 8.65
CA LYS A 99 12.70 0.38 8.51
C LYS A 99 11.62 -0.67 8.80
N PRO A 100 10.53 -0.66 8.03
CA PRO A 100 9.40 -1.54 8.29
C PRO A 100 9.79 -3.00 8.07
N LYS A 101 9.53 -3.82 9.06
CA LYS A 101 9.96 -5.21 9.03
C LYS A 101 9.13 -6.09 8.09
N LEU A 102 7.94 -5.65 7.73
CA LEU A 102 7.07 -6.44 6.87
C LEU A 102 7.29 -6.17 5.38
N ASN A 103 8.09 -5.16 5.05
CA ASN A 103 8.46 -4.94 3.66
C ASN A 103 9.48 -5.99 3.23
N THR A 104 9.36 -6.42 1.97
CA THR A 104 10.36 -7.34 1.43
C THR A 104 11.66 -6.59 1.18
N ASP A 105 12.76 -7.27 1.38
CA ASP A 105 14.07 -6.65 1.28
C ASP A 105 14.52 -6.43 -0.15
N ASP A 106 13.78 -6.95 -1.11
CA ASP A 106 14.16 -6.95 -2.52
C ASP A 106 13.68 -5.72 -3.26
N ARG A 107 13.30 -4.74 -2.56
CA ARG A 107 12.74 -3.55 -3.16
C ARG A 107 13.68 -2.38 -3.14
#